data_20d0c6f393e6d51974dd6dfce04d3cc2
#
_entry.id   20d0c6f393e6d51974dd6dfce04d3cc2
#
_cell.length_a   1.000
_cell.length_b   1.000
_cell.length_c   1.000
_cell.angle_alpha   90.00
_cell.angle_beta   90.00
_cell.angle_gamma   90.00
#
_symmetry.space_group_name_H-M   'P 1'
#
loop_
_entity.id
_entity.type
_entity.pdbx_description
1 polymer ?
#
loop_
_entity_poly.entity_id
_entity_poly.type
_entity_poly.pdbx_seq_one_letter_code
_entity_poly.pdbx_strand_id
1 'polypeptide(L)'
;MKKQGTFSLSIMSGKGGVGKTNLSLNLAYALYRDYHSAILMDCDLGLANLDVLLGISPEKNIQDMLQGNARPEEIICKLEKNGLDLLPAASGVPELVDLDEDLQTVLLQKLNKLFSNYEYLFLDLGAGINNSVLSFARMTHERIVVITPEPTSLTDSYALIKVLNSKFGLDHFYLLVNMVDSEREARVGFERMKAACEKFLQVNCHFLGAVHNDNFLPQAVRDQKLFVKAYPESKAAKDLQVISERLVALNKAKSEFIAHNPVLNLKK
;
A
#
# COMPACT_ATOMS: atom_id res chain seq x y z
N MET A 1 27.86 6.66 2.33
CA MET A 1 26.46 6.90 2.77
C MET A 1 25.93 5.60 3.37
N LYS A 2 25.40 5.62 4.60
CA LYS A 2 24.71 4.46 5.16
C LYS A 2 23.51 4.16 4.26
N LYS A 3 23.35 2.90 3.80
CA LYS A 3 22.20 2.48 3.02
C LYS A 3 20.96 2.69 3.90
N GLN A 4 20.10 3.62 3.54
CA GLN A 4 18.83 3.83 4.19
C GLN A 4 17.98 2.58 3.89
N GLY A 5 17.38 1.98 4.92
CA GLY A 5 16.53 0.79 4.71
C GLY A 5 15.30 1.11 3.87
N THR A 6 14.61 0.10 3.36
CA THR A 6 13.37 0.27 2.59
C THR A 6 12.19 0.49 3.52
N PHE A 7 11.44 1.56 3.31
CA PHE A 7 10.24 1.85 4.08
C PHE A 7 9.02 1.12 3.48
N SER A 8 8.52 0.11 4.18
CA SER A 8 7.38 -0.69 3.73
C SER A 8 6.05 -0.16 4.28
N LEU A 9 5.06 -0.05 3.39
CA LEU A 9 3.73 0.49 3.63
C LEU A 9 2.67 -0.48 3.11
N SER A 10 1.69 -0.84 3.93
CA SER A 10 0.49 -1.52 3.44
C SER A 10 -0.63 -0.53 3.20
N ILE A 11 -1.27 -0.62 2.03
CA ILE A 11 -2.46 0.15 1.67
C ILE A 11 -3.66 -0.79 1.75
N MET A 12 -4.58 -0.52 2.64
CA MET A 12 -5.69 -1.41 2.94
C MET A 12 -7.00 -0.66 3.20
N SER A 13 -8.12 -1.36 3.14
CA SER A 13 -9.43 -0.80 3.49
C SER A 13 -10.40 -1.89 3.92
N GLY A 14 -11.37 -1.54 4.76
CA GLY A 14 -12.46 -2.46 5.11
C GLY A 14 -13.43 -2.70 3.96
N LYS A 15 -13.63 -1.73 3.06
CA LYS A 15 -14.60 -1.76 1.96
C LYS A 15 -13.90 -1.79 0.60
N GLY A 16 -14.48 -2.54 -0.36
CA GLY A 16 -14.06 -2.50 -1.77
C GLY A 16 -14.45 -1.19 -2.46
N GLY A 17 -13.74 -0.84 -3.55
CA GLY A 17 -14.08 0.33 -4.36
C GLY A 17 -13.68 1.69 -3.80
N VAL A 18 -12.98 1.78 -2.67
CA VAL A 18 -12.54 3.06 -2.06
C VAL A 18 -11.30 3.67 -2.73
N GLY A 19 -10.79 3.06 -3.80
CA GLY A 19 -9.69 3.61 -4.60
C GLY A 19 -8.28 3.20 -4.16
N LYS A 20 -8.09 2.18 -3.31
CA LYS A 20 -6.78 1.73 -2.82
C LYS A 20 -5.72 1.59 -3.91
N THR A 21 -5.98 0.78 -4.91
CA THR A 21 -5.05 0.46 -6.00
C THR A 21 -4.62 1.70 -6.78
N ASN A 22 -5.57 2.61 -7.07
CA ASN A 22 -5.24 3.90 -7.69
C ASN A 22 -4.37 4.77 -6.78
N LEU A 23 -4.66 4.78 -5.47
CA LEU A 23 -3.85 5.54 -4.51
C LEU A 23 -2.45 4.95 -4.37
N SER A 24 -2.31 3.62 -4.24
CA SER A 24 -1.03 2.92 -4.16
C SER A 24 -0.15 3.27 -5.36
N LEU A 25 -0.70 3.13 -6.56
CA LEU A 25 0.00 3.37 -7.81
C LEU A 25 0.43 4.84 -7.96
N ASN A 26 -0.48 5.77 -7.72
CA ASN A 26 -0.21 7.19 -7.92
C ASN A 26 0.65 7.81 -6.82
N LEU A 27 0.60 7.31 -5.58
CA LEU A 27 1.54 7.70 -4.51
C LEU A 27 2.95 7.20 -4.81
N ALA A 28 3.11 5.96 -5.29
CA ALA A 28 4.41 5.45 -5.70
C ALA A 28 4.99 6.26 -6.87
N TYR A 29 4.14 6.66 -7.84
CA TYR A 29 4.57 7.53 -8.92
C TYR A 29 4.93 8.95 -8.44
N ALA A 30 4.20 9.53 -7.49
CA ALA A 30 4.52 10.83 -6.93
C ALA A 30 5.90 10.82 -6.24
N LEU A 31 6.19 9.76 -5.45
CA LEU A 31 7.53 9.58 -4.87
C LEU A 31 8.62 9.42 -5.93
N TYR A 32 8.37 8.62 -6.97
CA TYR A 32 9.30 8.45 -8.09
C TYR A 32 9.60 9.79 -8.80
N ARG A 33 8.58 10.62 -9.03
CA ARG A 33 8.75 11.95 -9.62
C ARG A 33 9.67 12.84 -8.79
N ASP A 34 9.69 12.66 -7.48
CA ASP A 34 10.55 13.36 -6.53
C ASP A 34 11.88 12.62 -6.28
N TYR A 35 12.30 11.78 -7.23
CA TYR A 35 13.57 11.05 -7.24
C TYR A 35 13.71 9.97 -6.15
N HIS A 36 12.62 9.43 -5.64
CA HIS A 36 12.61 8.28 -4.74
C HIS A 36 12.29 6.99 -5.50
N SER A 37 13.06 5.94 -5.25
CA SER A 37 12.75 4.63 -5.83
C SER A 37 11.64 3.94 -5.06
N ALA A 38 10.67 3.39 -5.79
CA ALA A 38 9.52 2.69 -5.21
C ALA A 38 9.22 1.40 -5.98
N ILE A 39 8.81 0.37 -5.24
CA ILE A 39 8.24 -0.84 -5.81
C ILE A 39 6.84 -1.07 -5.22
N LEU A 40 5.89 -1.39 -6.09
CA LEU A 40 4.57 -1.86 -5.70
C LEU A 40 4.53 -3.38 -5.75
N MET A 41 3.87 -4.00 -4.80
CA MET A 41 3.50 -5.41 -4.85
C MET A 41 1.96 -5.49 -4.81
N ASP A 42 1.38 -6.07 -5.85
CA ASP A 42 -0.06 -6.38 -5.87
C ASP A 42 -0.30 -7.60 -4.97
N CYS A 43 -1.10 -7.41 -3.94
CA CYS A 43 -1.48 -8.45 -2.97
C CYS A 43 -2.99 -8.71 -2.97
N ASP A 44 -3.75 -8.19 -3.96
CA ASP A 44 -5.16 -8.51 -4.15
C ASP A 44 -5.31 -9.81 -4.93
N LEU A 45 -5.47 -10.91 -4.20
CA LEU A 45 -5.44 -12.27 -4.72
C LEU A 45 -6.70 -12.67 -5.49
N GLY A 46 -7.79 -11.96 -5.27
CA GLY A 46 -9.07 -12.25 -5.92
C GLY A 46 -9.22 -11.54 -7.26
N LEU A 47 -8.64 -10.37 -7.39
CA LEU A 47 -8.78 -9.48 -8.54
C LEU A 47 -7.49 -8.69 -8.71
N ALA A 48 -6.45 -9.31 -9.30
CA ALA A 48 -5.27 -8.57 -9.73
C ALA A 48 -5.71 -7.38 -10.59
N ASN A 49 -5.39 -6.17 -10.17
CA ASN A 49 -5.92 -4.95 -10.78
C ASN A 49 -4.83 -4.00 -11.27
N LEU A 50 -3.61 -4.11 -10.76
CA LEU A 50 -2.52 -3.21 -11.12
C LEU A 50 -2.05 -3.41 -12.58
N ASP A 51 -1.95 -4.64 -13.04
CA ASP A 51 -1.63 -4.97 -14.42
C ASP A 51 -2.71 -4.48 -15.38
N VAL A 52 -3.99 -4.69 -15.04
CA VAL A 52 -5.14 -4.21 -15.83
C VAL A 52 -5.17 -2.68 -15.88
N LEU A 53 -4.97 -2.00 -14.75
CA LEU A 53 -4.93 -0.53 -14.68
C LEU A 53 -3.81 0.08 -15.52
N LEU A 54 -2.72 -0.66 -15.69
CA LEU A 54 -1.53 -0.21 -16.43
C LEU A 54 -1.51 -0.71 -17.88
N GLY A 55 -2.43 -1.61 -18.27
CA GLY A 55 -2.44 -2.22 -19.60
C GLY A 55 -1.20 -3.07 -19.87
N ILE A 56 -0.63 -3.70 -18.85
CA ILE A 56 0.56 -4.57 -18.97
C ILE A 56 0.17 -6.03 -18.80
N SER A 57 0.95 -6.93 -19.39
CA SER A 57 0.78 -8.38 -19.27
C SER A 57 2.10 -9.00 -18.79
N PRO A 58 2.26 -9.21 -17.48
CA PRO A 58 3.47 -9.81 -16.93
C PRO A 58 3.68 -11.24 -17.45
N GLU A 59 4.91 -11.55 -17.91
CA GLU A 59 5.25 -12.90 -18.39
C GLU A 59 5.55 -13.86 -17.24
N LYS A 60 6.03 -13.35 -16.11
CA LYS A 60 6.43 -14.11 -14.93
C LYS A 60 5.90 -13.44 -13.66
N ASN A 61 5.72 -14.25 -12.62
CA ASN A 61 5.16 -13.81 -11.34
C ASN A 61 5.85 -14.52 -10.15
N ILE A 62 5.38 -14.28 -8.93
CA ILE A 62 5.94 -14.86 -7.70
C ILE A 62 5.90 -16.40 -7.73
N GLN A 63 4.90 -17.02 -8.36
CA GLN A 63 4.80 -18.48 -8.44
C GLN A 63 5.95 -19.08 -9.26
N ASP A 64 6.36 -18.42 -10.34
CA ASP A 64 7.53 -18.84 -11.13
C ASP A 64 8.81 -18.81 -10.28
N MET A 65 8.93 -17.82 -9.40
CA MET A 65 10.07 -17.75 -8.46
C MET A 65 10.02 -18.86 -7.40
N LEU A 66 8.83 -19.20 -6.89
CA LEU A 66 8.64 -20.28 -5.92
C LEU A 66 8.99 -21.63 -6.48
N GLN A 67 8.61 -21.88 -7.74
CA GLN A 67 8.91 -23.12 -8.47
C GLN A 67 10.36 -23.21 -8.95
N GLY A 68 11.17 -22.16 -8.72
CA GLY A 68 12.57 -22.10 -9.18
C GLY A 68 12.73 -21.78 -10.66
N ASN A 69 11.65 -21.41 -11.35
CA ASN A 69 11.61 -21.09 -12.78
C ASN A 69 12.01 -19.66 -13.11
N ALA A 70 12.10 -18.79 -12.07
CA ALA A 70 12.47 -17.38 -12.22
C ALA A 70 13.31 -16.87 -11.05
N ARG A 71 14.25 -15.97 -11.35
CA ARG A 71 14.94 -15.17 -10.32
C ARG A 71 14.06 -14.01 -9.90
N PRO A 72 14.26 -13.46 -8.67
CA PRO A 72 13.45 -12.33 -8.18
C PRO A 72 13.42 -11.13 -9.15
N GLU A 73 14.53 -10.85 -9.84
CA GLU A 73 14.64 -9.73 -10.78
C GLU A 73 13.87 -9.93 -12.09
N GLU A 74 13.56 -11.20 -12.45
CA GLU A 74 12.87 -11.55 -13.70
C GLU A 74 11.35 -11.43 -13.60
N ILE A 75 10.81 -11.34 -12.38
CA ILE A 75 9.37 -11.20 -12.12
C ILE A 75 8.93 -9.74 -11.93
N ILE A 76 9.87 -8.78 -12.04
CA ILE A 76 9.59 -7.36 -11.88
C ILE A 76 9.21 -6.73 -13.21
N CYS A 77 8.09 -6.03 -13.25
CA CYS A 77 7.68 -5.16 -14.34
C CYS A 77 8.18 -3.74 -14.11
N LYS A 78 9.01 -3.22 -15.00
CA LYS A 78 9.48 -1.84 -14.95
C LYS A 78 8.38 -0.91 -15.45
N LEU A 79 7.85 -0.05 -14.57
CA LEU A 79 6.83 0.93 -14.93
C LEU A 79 7.44 2.23 -15.45
N GLU A 80 8.55 2.65 -14.84
CA GLU A 80 9.31 3.84 -15.26
C GLU A 80 10.81 3.55 -15.21
N LYS A 81 11.59 4.32 -15.97
CA LYS A 81 13.05 4.17 -15.97
C LYS A 81 13.62 4.56 -14.62
N ASN A 82 14.46 3.71 -14.06
CA ASN A 82 15.27 4.01 -12.87
C ASN A 82 14.49 4.22 -11.56
N GLY A 83 13.46 3.42 -11.27
CA GLY A 83 13.04 3.39 -9.88
C GLY A 83 11.55 3.33 -9.57
N LEU A 84 10.68 3.08 -10.53
CA LEU A 84 9.31 2.70 -10.26
C LEU A 84 9.01 1.37 -10.91
N ASP A 85 8.81 0.35 -10.09
CA ASP A 85 8.64 -1.01 -10.54
C ASP A 85 7.39 -1.66 -9.90
N LEU A 86 6.87 -2.70 -10.54
CA LEU A 86 5.74 -3.49 -10.05
C LEU A 86 6.17 -4.96 -9.91
N LEU A 87 5.86 -5.54 -8.77
CA LEU A 87 5.81 -6.97 -8.57
C LEU A 87 4.34 -7.40 -8.72
N PRO A 88 3.98 -8.01 -9.87
CA PRO A 88 2.58 -8.30 -10.17
C PRO A 88 2.02 -9.36 -9.25
N ALA A 89 0.70 -9.31 -9.01
CA ALA A 89 -0.02 -10.37 -8.34
C ALA A 89 0.24 -11.69 -9.05
N ALA A 90 0.46 -12.71 -8.27
CA ALA A 90 0.39 -14.07 -8.75
C ALA A 90 -0.85 -14.73 -8.18
N SER A 91 -1.46 -15.59 -8.95
CA SER A 91 -2.44 -16.55 -8.45
C SER A 91 -1.88 -17.46 -7.32
N GLY A 92 -0.62 -17.27 -6.92
CA GLY A 92 0.08 -18.00 -5.86
C GLY A 92 0.41 -17.19 -4.61
N VAL A 93 -0.07 -15.94 -4.49
CA VAL A 93 0.16 -15.14 -3.26
C VAL A 93 -0.68 -15.65 -2.07
N PRO A 94 -1.87 -16.28 -2.20
CA PRO A 94 -2.50 -17.03 -1.12
C PRO A 94 -1.57 -18.10 -0.53
N GLU A 95 -0.86 -18.79 -1.40
CA GLU A 95 0.14 -19.80 -1.02
C GLU A 95 1.28 -19.22 -0.18
N LEU A 96 1.54 -17.90 -0.27
CA LEU A 96 2.56 -17.22 0.52
C LEU A 96 2.21 -17.16 2.02
N VAL A 97 0.92 -17.03 2.33
CA VAL A 97 0.40 -16.99 3.71
C VAL A 97 0.15 -18.39 4.25
N ASP A 98 -0.14 -19.33 3.33
CA ASP A 98 -0.49 -20.72 3.64
C ASP A 98 0.72 -21.68 3.49
N LEU A 99 1.90 -21.18 3.10
CA LEU A 99 3.15 -21.94 3.06
C LEU A 99 3.56 -22.40 4.47
N ASP A 100 4.25 -23.54 4.54
CA ASP A 100 4.93 -23.92 5.76
C ASP A 100 5.98 -22.87 6.20
N GLU A 101 6.30 -22.82 7.47
CA GLU A 101 7.14 -21.76 8.08
C GLU A 101 8.53 -21.66 7.43
N ASP A 102 9.11 -22.79 7.00
CA ASP A 102 10.45 -22.82 6.39
C ASP A 102 10.43 -22.20 5.00
N LEU A 103 9.49 -22.61 4.16
CA LEU A 103 9.31 -22.05 2.80
C LEU A 103 8.93 -20.56 2.85
N GLN A 104 8.05 -20.19 3.78
CA GLN A 104 7.66 -18.80 3.99
C GLN A 104 8.88 -17.95 4.38
N THR A 105 9.74 -18.46 5.26
CA THR A 105 10.96 -17.77 5.67
C THR A 105 11.93 -17.58 4.51
N VAL A 106 12.17 -18.63 3.71
CA VAL A 106 13.06 -18.57 2.54
C VAL A 106 12.54 -17.56 1.50
N LEU A 107 11.23 -17.58 1.24
CA LEU A 107 10.61 -16.66 0.30
C LEU A 107 10.73 -15.22 0.76
N LEU A 108 10.41 -14.94 2.02
CA LEU A 108 10.54 -13.60 2.59
C LEU A 108 11.98 -13.09 2.59
N GLN A 109 12.98 -13.97 2.80
CA GLN A 109 14.38 -13.58 2.67
C GLN A 109 14.71 -13.14 1.23
N LYS A 110 14.24 -13.88 0.21
CA LYS A 110 14.42 -13.51 -1.20
C LYS A 110 13.74 -12.19 -1.53
N LEU A 111 12.48 -12.01 -1.09
CA LEU A 111 11.71 -10.78 -1.29
C LEU A 111 12.34 -9.59 -0.56
N ASN A 112 12.76 -9.75 0.69
CA ASN A 112 13.42 -8.70 1.45
C ASN A 112 14.73 -8.24 0.77
N LYS A 113 15.51 -9.19 0.21
CA LYS A 113 16.70 -8.86 -0.57
C LYS A 113 16.36 -8.06 -1.83
N LEU A 114 15.30 -8.45 -2.55
CA LEU A 114 14.81 -7.74 -3.72
C LEU A 114 14.38 -6.31 -3.36
N PHE A 115 13.50 -6.18 -2.36
CA PHE A 115 12.94 -4.90 -1.93
C PHE A 115 13.99 -3.95 -1.36
N SER A 116 15.08 -4.48 -0.80
CA SER A 116 16.20 -3.64 -0.27
C SER A 116 16.91 -2.79 -1.34
N ASN A 117 16.56 -2.94 -2.61
CA ASN A 117 17.04 -2.08 -3.69
C ASN A 117 16.21 -0.79 -3.87
N TYR A 118 15.09 -0.67 -3.17
CA TYR A 118 14.18 0.48 -3.26
C TYR A 118 14.13 1.25 -1.94
N GLU A 119 13.75 2.53 -2.01
CA GLU A 119 13.52 3.34 -0.82
C GLU A 119 12.12 3.07 -0.22
N TYR A 120 11.14 2.75 -1.07
CA TYR A 120 9.76 2.48 -0.66
C TYR A 120 9.24 1.16 -1.23
N LEU A 121 8.51 0.43 -0.39
CA LEU A 121 7.69 -0.71 -0.79
C LEU A 121 6.23 -0.43 -0.46
N PHE A 122 5.36 -0.50 -1.46
CA PHE A 122 3.91 -0.46 -1.28
C PHE A 122 3.32 -1.85 -1.47
N LEU A 123 2.60 -2.35 -0.46
CA LEU A 123 1.75 -3.52 -0.59
C LEU A 123 0.31 -3.04 -0.83
N ASP A 124 -0.21 -3.23 -2.04
CA ASP A 124 -1.61 -2.98 -2.37
C ASP A 124 -2.45 -4.18 -1.95
N LEU A 125 -3.12 -4.09 -0.81
CA LEU A 125 -3.86 -5.20 -0.24
C LEU A 125 -5.30 -5.23 -0.75
N GLY A 126 -5.91 -6.41 -0.82
CA GLY A 126 -7.33 -6.56 -1.08
C GLY A 126 -8.21 -5.84 -0.05
N ALA A 127 -9.51 -5.76 -0.31
CA ALA A 127 -10.47 -5.21 0.64
C ALA A 127 -10.90 -6.24 1.69
N GLY A 128 -11.31 -5.76 2.87
CA GLY A 128 -11.90 -6.58 3.94
C GLY A 128 -10.88 -7.13 4.92
N ILE A 129 -11.23 -8.23 5.60
CA ILE A 129 -10.53 -8.80 6.76
C ILE A 129 -10.12 -10.27 6.54
N ASN A 130 -9.79 -10.64 5.31
CA ASN A 130 -9.27 -11.98 5.02
C ASN A 130 -7.85 -12.18 5.58
N ASN A 131 -7.42 -13.43 5.70
CA ASN A 131 -6.14 -13.79 6.31
C ASN A 131 -4.95 -13.19 5.56
N SER A 132 -4.98 -13.08 4.25
CA SER A 132 -3.91 -12.49 3.45
C SER A 132 -3.73 -11.01 3.77
N VAL A 133 -4.83 -10.23 3.79
CA VAL A 133 -4.79 -8.80 4.17
C VAL A 133 -4.21 -8.62 5.57
N LEU A 134 -4.69 -9.41 6.55
CA LEU A 134 -4.23 -9.32 7.93
C LEU A 134 -2.74 -9.68 8.07
N SER A 135 -2.30 -10.73 7.38
CA SER A 135 -0.91 -11.19 7.43
C SER A 135 0.05 -10.18 6.79
N PHE A 136 -0.27 -9.67 5.60
CA PHE A 136 0.56 -8.66 4.96
C PHE A 136 0.58 -7.32 5.73
N ALA A 137 -0.57 -6.90 6.27
CA ALA A 137 -0.64 -5.67 7.06
C ALA A 137 0.28 -5.69 8.29
N ARG A 138 0.38 -6.84 8.98
CA ARG A 138 1.26 -6.97 10.15
C ARG A 138 2.75 -6.98 9.81
N MET A 139 3.13 -7.35 8.57
CA MET A 139 4.53 -7.47 8.15
C MET A 139 5.19 -6.14 7.83
N THR A 140 4.43 -5.10 7.47
CA THR A 140 4.95 -3.81 7.03
C THR A 140 5.35 -2.91 8.19
N HIS A 141 6.20 -1.91 7.90
CA HIS A 141 6.57 -0.89 8.87
C HIS A 141 5.37 -0.04 9.27
N GLU A 142 4.56 0.40 8.27
CA GLU A 142 3.37 1.23 8.52
C GLU A 142 2.15 0.74 7.73
N ARG A 143 0.98 1.10 8.25
CA ARG A 143 -0.34 0.72 7.74
C ARG A 143 -1.15 1.95 7.41
N ILE A 144 -1.54 2.07 6.14
CA ILE A 144 -2.40 3.13 5.64
C ILE A 144 -3.78 2.53 5.39
N VAL A 145 -4.77 2.98 6.14
CA VAL A 145 -6.17 2.59 5.96
C VAL A 145 -6.87 3.66 5.13
N VAL A 146 -7.31 3.27 3.94
CA VAL A 146 -8.09 4.12 3.05
C VAL A 146 -9.56 4.05 3.44
N ILE A 147 -10.14 5.20 3.73
CA ILE A 147 -11.55 5.37 4.05
C ILE A 147 -12.18 6.39 3.11
N THR A 148 -13.50 6.32 2.95
CA THR A 148 -14.30 7.39 2.33
C THR A 148 -15.25 7.97 3.37
N PRO A 149 -15.86 9.15 3.14
CA PRO A 149 -16.85 9.74 4.07
C PRO A 149 -18.09 8.87 4.30
N GLU A 150 -18.31 7.84 3.46
CA GLU A 150 -19.47 6.95 3.56
C GLU A 150 -19.49 6.17 4.88
N PRO A 151 -20.66 6.08 5.56
CA PRO A 151 -20.80 5.36 6.83
C PRO A 151 -20.34 3.89 6.75
N THR A 152 -20.63 3.20 5.65
CA THR A 152 -20.23 1.80 5.43
C THR A 152 -18.72 1.66 5.35
N SER A 153 -18.01 2.57 4.65
CA SER A 153 -16.55 2.57 4.59
C SER A 153 -15.92 2.75 5.96
N LEU A 154 -16.47 3.66 6.79
CA LEU A 154 -15.99 3.89 8.16
C LEU A 154 -16.21 2.64 9.03
N THR A 155 -17.40 2.02 8.98
CA THR A 155 -17.73 0.83 9.78
C THR A 155 -16.85 -0.35 9.42
N ASP A 156 -16.69 -0.64 8.12
CA ASP A 156 -15.88 -1.76 7.64
C ASP A 156 -14.40 -1.56 7.97
N SER A 157 -13.89 -0.33 7.83
CA SER A 157 -12.50 -0.01 8.17
C SER A 157 -12.26 -0.02 9.69
N TYR A 158 -13.24 0.34 10.49
CA TYR A 158 -13.17 0.14 11.94
C TYR A 158 -13.08 -1.34 12.30
N ALA A 159 -13.88 -2.20 11.64
CA ALA A 159 -13.81 -3.65 11.86
C ALA A 159 -12.43 -4.22 11.49
N LEU A 160 -11.82 -3.76 10.38
CA LEU A 160 -10.47 -4.12 9.98
C LEU A 160 -9.43 -3.74 11.05
N ILE A 161 -9.44 -2.49 11.51
CA ILE A 161 -8.54 -1.99 12.57
C ILE A 161 -8.72 -2.79 13.84
N LYS A 162 -9.98 -3.05 14.26
CA LYS A 162 -10.30 -3.85 15.45
C LYS A 162 -9.69 -5.24 15.37
N VAL A 163 -9.79 -5.93 14.23
CA VAL A 163 -9.23 -7.28 14.07
C VAL A 163 -7.71 -7.24 14.11
N LEU A 164 -7.07 -6.27 13.43
CA LEU A 164 -5.61 -6.12 13.45
C LEU A 164 -5.10 -5.81 14.87
N ASN A 165 -5.80 -4.96 15.62
CA ASN A 165 -5.46 -4.67 17.01
C ASN A 165 -5.65 -5.89 17.90
N SER A 166 -6.83 -6.54 17.86
CA SER A 166 -7.15 -7.65 18.77
C SER A 166 -6.32 -8.92 18.52
N LYS A 167 -5.97 -9.21 17.25
CA LYS A 167 -5.20 -10.41 16.88
C LYS A 167 -3.69 -10.21 16.97
N PHE A 168 -3.20 -9.01 16.65
CA PHE A 168 -1.75 -8.77 16.49
C PHE A 168 -1.22 -7.62 17.35
N GLY A 169 -2.05 -6.98 18.17
CA GLY A 169 -1.64 -5.88 19.04
C GLY A 169 -1.24 -4.61 18.28
N LEU A 170 -1.68 -4.45 17.03
CA LEU A 170 -1.35 -3.26 16.24
C LEU A 170 -2.19 -2.08 16.74
N ASP A 171 -1.54 -1.04 17.20
CA ASP A 171 -2.16 0.12 17.86
C ASP A 171 -1.92 1.46 17.15
N HIS A 172 -1.31 1.40 15.94
CA HIS A 172 -0.93 2.59 15.18
C HIS A 172 -1.29 2.46 13.71
N PHE A 173 -2.10 3.41 13.19
CA PHE A 173 -2.56 3.44 11.81
C PHE A 173 -2.57 4.86 11.25
N TYR A 174 -2.28 4.98 9.96
CA TYR A 174 -2.49 6.20 9.19
C TYR A 174 -3.80 6.11 8.42
N LEU A 175 -4.64 7.14 8.52
CA LEU A 175 -5.89 7.23 7.78
C LEU A 175 -5.73 8.17 6.59
N LEU A 176 -6.08 7.68 5.40
CA LEU A 176 -6.18 8.45 4.16
C LEU A 176 -7.65 8.52 3.78
N VAL A 177 -8.21 9.73 3.74
CA VAL A 177 -9.63 9.94 3.40
C VAL A 177 -9.72 10.22 1.91
N ASN A 178 -10.29 9.30 1.14
CA ASN A 178 -10.42 9.42 -0.30
C ASN A 178 -11.84 9.83 -0.72
N MET A 179 -11.97 10.32 -1.95
CA MET A 179 -13.25 10.69 -2.57
C MET A 179 -14.01 11.74 -1.77
N VAL A 180 -13.32 12.79 -1.34
CA VAL A 180 -13.95 13.88 -0.61
C VAL A 180 -14.30 15.04 -1.54
N ASP A 181 -15.36 15.76 -1.23
CA ASP A 181 -15.74 16.99 -1.93
C ASP A 181 -15.15 18.24 -1.28
N SER A 182 -14.71 18.13 -0.02
CA SER A 182 -14.13 19.25 0.74
C SER A 182 -13.21 18.79 1.86
N GLU A 183 -12.29 19.66 2.27
CA GLU A 183 -11.44 19.49 3.47
C GLU A 183 -12.25 19.29 4.75
N ARG A 184 -13.42 19.94 4.85
CA ARG A 184 -14.32 19.77 6.00
C ARG A 184 -14.86 18.35 6.08
N GLU A 185 -15.26 17.79 4.95
CA GLU A 185 -15.76 16.42 4.86
C GLU A 185 -14.67 15.41 5.23
N ALA A 186 -13.45 15.61 4.71
CA ALA A 186 -12.29 14.81 5.06
C ALA A 186 -12.04 14.79 6.57
N ARG A 187 -12.03 15.97 7.17
CA ARG A 187 -11.82 16.13 8.61
C ARG A 187 -12.91 15.45 9.44
N VAL A 188 -14.17 15.60 9.07
CA VAL A 188 -15.29 14.93 9.75
C VAL A 188 -15.17 13.42 9.68
N GLY A 189 -14.85 12.86 8.51
CA GLY A 189 -14.63 11.42 8.33
C GLY A 189 -13.48 10.91 9.20
N PHE A 190 -12.36 11.61 9.18
CA PHE A 190 -11.19 11.27 9.99
C PHE A 190 -11.50 11.31 11.49
N GLU A 191 -12.08 12.40 12.01
CA GLU A 191 -12.34 12.57 13.45
C GLU A 191 -13.34 11.53 13.97
N ARG A 192 -14.35 11.15 13.17
CA ARG A 192 -15.28 10.08 13.54
C ARG A 192 -14.56 8.74 13.71
N MET A 193 -13.70 8.38 12.75
CA MET A 193 -12.93 7.12 12.80
C MET A 193 -11.96 7.15 13.98
N LYS A 194 -11.19 8.21 14.13
CA LYS A 194 -10.23 8.40 15.21
C LYS A 194 -10.89 8.27 16.57
N ALA A 195 -11.98 9.02 16.81
CA ALA A 195 -12.71 8.97 18.09
C ALA A 195 -13.23 7.57 18.43
N ALA A 196 -13.73 6.82 17.43
CA ALA A 196 -14.17 5.43 17.63
C ALA A 196 -12.99 4.50 18.00
N CYS A 197 -11.87 4.61 17.27
CA CYS A 197 -10.67 3.81 17.53
C CYS A 197 -10.05 4.11 18.89
N GLU A 198 -9.90 5.37 19.27
CA GLU A 198 -9.38 5.77 20.56
C GLU A 198 -10.27 5.29 21.72
N LYS A 199 -11.58 5.52 21.60
CA LYS A 199 -12.54 5.22 22.67
C LYS A 199 -12.71 3.73 22.94
N PHE A 200 -12.76 2.90 21.89
CA PHE A 200 -13.15 1.50 22.01
C PHE A 200 -12.00 0.51 21.82
N LEU A 201 -10.91 0.92 21.18
CA LEU A 201 -9.79 0.02 20.86
C LEU A 201 -8.47 0.47 21.48
N GLN A 202 -8.38 1.70 22.00
CA GLN A 202 -7.13 2.32 22.47
C GLN A 202 -6.07 2.38 21.35
N VAL A 203 -6.51 2.60 20.11
CA VAL A 203 -5.70 2.65 18.89
C VAL A 203 -5.49 4.10 18.47
N ASN A 204 -4.23 4.42 18.15
CA ASN A 204 -3.83 5.75 17.64
C ASN A 204 -4.01 5.83 16.12
N CYS A 205 -4.90 6.70 15.68
CA CYS A 205 -5.10 6.99 14.27
C CYS A 205 -4.54 8.38 13.91
N HIS A 206 -3.69 8.43 12.88
CA HIS A 206 -3.07 9.66 12.40
C HIS A 206 -3.60 10.03 11.02
N PHE A 207 -3.91 11.32 10.83
CA PHE A 207 -4.36 11.83 9.54
C PHE A 207 -3.18 11.92 8.56
N LEU A 208 -3.17 11.05 7.56
CA LEU A 208 -2.15 11.09 6.51
C LEU A 208 -2.48 12.15 5.46
N GLY A 209 -3.75 12.28 5.09
CA GLY A 209 -4.20 13.23 4.10
C GLY A 209 -5.61 12.93 3.59
N ALA A 210 -6.05 13.76 2.66
CA ALA A 210 -7.29 13.56 1.94
C ALA A 210 -7.04 13.70 0.43
N VAL A 211 -7.83 12.98 -0.37
CA VAL A 211 -7.81 13.08 -1.83
C VAL A 211 -9.22 13.43 -2.31
N HIS A 212 -9.32 14.53 -3.02
CA HIS A 212 -10.59 15.02 -3.54
C HIS A 212 -11.11 14.16 -4.69
N ASN A 213 -12.44 14.15 -4.84
CA ASN A 213 -13.07 13.66 -6.06
C ASN A 213 -12.50 14.41 -7.27
N ASP A 214 -12.18 13.67 -8.33
CA ASP A 214 -11.58 14.23 -9.54
C ASP A 214 -12.14 13.54 -10.79
N ASN A 215 -12.73 14.33 -11.67
CA ASN A 215 -13.37 13.84 -12.89
C ASN A 215 -12.37 13.25 -13.90
N PHE A 216 -11.10 13.58 -13.79
CA PHE A 216 -10.05 13.04 -14.66
C PHE A 216 -9.57 11.65 -14.24
N LEU A 217 -9.79 11.24 -12.96
CA LEU A 217 -9.36 9.93 -12.50
C LEU A 217 -10.06 8.78 -13.27
N PRO A 218 -11.40 8.76 -13.45
CA PRO A 218 -12.05 7.74 -14.27
C PRO A 218 -11.58 7.73 -15.73
N GLN A 219 -11.18 8.87 -16.28
CA GLN A 219 -10.63 8.95 -17.63
C GLN A 219 -9.22 8.32 -17.67
N ALA A 220 -8.35 8.66 -16.73
CA ALA A 220 -7.01 8.07 -16.64
C ALA A 220 -7.06 6.54 -16.53
N VAL A 221 -8.02 6.01 -15.73
CA VAL A 221 -8.25 4.56 -15.59
C VAL A 221 -8.68 3.93 -16.92
N ARG A 222 -9.64 4.53 -17.65
CA ARG A 222 -10.06 4.03 -18.98
C ARG A 222 -8.94 4.06 -20.00
N ASP A 223 -8.09 5.08 -19.94
CA ASP A 223 -6.94 5.25 -20.83
C ASP A 223 -5.72 4.42 -20.41
N GLN A 224 -5.81 3.67 -19.30
CA GLN A 224 -4.70 2.89 -18.70
C GLN A 224 -3.45 3.74 -18.47
N LYS A 225 -3.63 4.97 -17.95
CA LYS A 225 -2.55 5.93 -17.67
C LYS A 225 -2.43 6.22 -16.18
N LEU A 226 -1.20 6.43 -15.74
CA LEU A 226 -0.92 6.97 -14.41
C LEU A 226 -1.58 8.35 -14.26
N PHE A 227 -2.54 8.47 -13.34
CA PHE A 227 -3.34 9.68 -13.19
C PHE A 227 -2.50 10.93 -12.89
N VAL A 228 -1.58 10.84 -11.91
CA VAL A 228 -0.68 11.96 -11.54
C VAL A 228 0.23 12.37 -12.71
N LYS A 229 0.60 11.44 -13.59
CA LYS A 229 1.40 11.70 -14.79
C LYS A 229 0.56 12.39 -15.87
N ALA A 230 -0.67 11.94 -16.08
CA ALA A 230 -1.55 12.44 -17.12
C ALA A 230 -2.18 13.79 -16.78
N TYR A 231 -2.48 14.03 -15.50
CA TYR A 231 -3.20 15.21 -15.02
C TYR A 231 -2.52 15.83 -13.77
N PRO A 232 -1.25 16.28 -13.88
CA PRO A 232 -0.46 16.71 -12.72
C PRO A 232 -1.01 17.97 -12.03
N GLU A 233 -1.77 18.78 -12.76
CA GLU A 233 -2.36 20.02 -12.23
C GLU A 233 -3.73 19.83 -11.58
N SER A 234 -4.30 18.62 -11.66
CA SER A 234 -5.60 18.32 -11.05
C SER A 234 -5.55 18.39 -9.54
N LYS A 235 -6.71 18.58 -8.90
CA LYS A 235 -6.80 18.73 -7.45
C LYS A 235 -6.33 17.48 -6.73
N ALA A 236 -6.81 16.31 -7.14
CA ALA A 236 -6.40 15.05 -6.55
C ALA A 236 -4.91 14.73 -6.78
N ALA A 237 -4.32 15.14 -7.91
CA ALA A 237 -2.88 14.97 -8.13
C ALA A 237 -2.04 15.82 -7.16
N LYS A 238 -2.48 17.06 -6.88
CA LYS A 238 -1.85 17.92 -5.87
C LYS A 238 -2.01 17.38 -4.46
N ASP A 239 -3.17 16.81 -4.13
CA ASP A 239 -3.39 16.14 -2.85
C ASP A 239 -2.42 14.97 -2.67
N LEU A 240 -2.26 14.13 -3.70
CA LEU A 240 -1.32 13.00 -3.70
C LEU A 240 0.13 13.45 -3.55
N GLN A 241 0.50 14.60 -4.14
CA GLN A 241 1.82 15.20 -3.94
C GLN A 241 2.05 15.56 -2.47
N VAL A 242 1.10 16.24 -1.83
CA VAL A 242 1.20 16.59 -0.39
C VAL A 242 1.30 15.32 0.47
N ILE A 243 0.58 14.26 0.13
CA ILE A 243 0.65 12.99 0.86
C ILE A 243 2.00 12.33 0.65
N SER A 244 2.58 12.34 -0.56
CA SER A 244 3.91 11.79 -0.82
C SER A 244 5.00 12.51 -0.01
N GLU A 245 4.94 13.83 0.11
CA GLU A 245 5.85 14.62 0.97
C GLU A 245 5.75 14.22 2.45
N ARG A 246 4.54 13.93 2.94
CA ARG A 246 4.34 13.41 4.30
C ARG A 246 4.93 12.02 4.47
N LEU A 247 4.83 11.15 3.48
CA LEU A 247 5.49 9.83 3.51
C LEU A 247 7.02 9.96 3.53
N VAL A 248 7.59 10.92 2.81
CA VAL A 248 9.04 11.24 2.88
C VAL A 248 9.43 11.72 4.28
N ALA A 249 8.64 12.59 4.89
CA ALA A 249 8.88 13.05 6.25
C ALA A 249 8.79 11.90 7.28
N LEU A 250 7.83 10.99 7.12
CA LEU A 250 7.69 9.79 7.97
C LEU A 250 8.87 8.84 7.81
N ASN A 251 9.32 8.57 6.59
CA ASN A 251 10.50 7.75 6.32
C ASN A 251 11.74 8.32 7.04
N LYS A 252 11.97 9.62 6.92
CA LYS A 252 13.09 10.31 7.61
C LYS A 252 12.97 10.18 9.12
N ALA A 253 11.79 10.43 9.69
CA ALA A 253 11.55 10.34 11.14
C ALA A 253 11.76 8.93 11.71
N LYS A 254 11.52 7.89 10.90
CA LYS A 254 11.64 6.48 11.28
C LYS A 254 12.90 5.80 10.74
N SER A 255 13.83 6.54 10.18
CA SER A 255 15.01 6.02 9.48
C SER A 255 15.85 5.05 10.32
N GLU A 256 16.03 5.32 11.60
CA GLU A 256 16.77 4.45 12.53
C GLU A 256 16.03 3.12 12.75
N PHE A 257 14.71 3.16 12.97
CA PHE A 257 13.88 1.97 13.09
C PHE A 257 13.91 1.14 11.80
N ILE A 258 13.75 1.77 10.63
CA ILE A 258 13.74 1.11 9.33
C ILE A 258 15.08 0.44 9.05
N ALA A 259 16.20 1.08 9.39
CA ALA A 259 17.54 0.54 9.17
C ALA A 259 17.84 -0.74 9.99
N HIS A 260 17.15 -0.94 11.12
CA HIS A 260 17.36 -2.09 12.03
C HIS A 260 16.29 -3.18 11.89
N ASN A 261 15.28 -3.00 11.04
CA ASN A 261 14.21 -3.97 10.84
C ASN A 261 14.17 -4.45 9.38
N PRO A 262 13.82 -5.72 9.12
CA PRO A 262 13.64 -6.20 7.76
C PRO A 262 12.47 -5.47 7.08
N VAL A 263 12.49 -5.40 5.74
CA VAL A 263 11.46 -4.72 4.95
C VAL A 263 10.08 -5.30 5.22
N LEU A 264 9.99 -6.63 5.26
CA LEU A 264 8.81 -7.38 5.70
C LEU A 264 9.22 -8.28 6.87
N ASN A 265 8.46 -8.23 7.96
CA ASN A 265 8.77 -8.95 9.19
C ASN A 265 7.60 -9.85 9.65
N LEU A 266 7.83 -11.16 9.71
CA LEU A 266 6.85 -12.13 10.20
C LEU A 266 6.63 -12.09 11.72
N LYS A 267 7.61 -11.61 12.48
CA LYS A 267 7.63 -11.71 13.95
C LYS A 267 6.96 -10.53 14.68
N LYS A 268 6.24 -9.70 13.95
CA LYS A 268 5.45 -8.62 14.57
C LYS A 268 4.02 -9.05 14.83
#